data_7a70e79b427064884d351361eff219ce
#
_entry.id   7a70e79b427064884d351361eff219ce
#
_cell.length_a   1.000
_cell.length_b   1.000
_cell.length_c   1.000
_cell.angle_alpha   90.00
_cell.angle_beta   90.00
_cell.angle_gamma   90.00
#
_symmetry.space_group_name_H-M   'P 1'
#
loop_
_entity.id
_entity.type
_entity.pdbx_description
1 polymer ?
#
loop_
_entity_poly.entity_id
_entity_poly.type
_entity_poly.pdbx_seq_one_letter_code
_entity_poly.pdbx_strand_id
1 'polypeptide(L)'
;KRNLRNIKAIKMDVNNLNLDKQFDRIVSIEMFEHLRNYKSILSSLNYLLKDNGNLFIHIFCNKEITYLYEVRHDLDWMTKYFFLGGIMPSKDIFTYFEEDLVVKKQWDVNGIHYSKTSKGWLENHYKNKKEIIEVFKEHYDDPVIWFNRWRIFFLTCEVFFAMNKGNEYFVSHYLFEKTNS
;
A
#
# COMPACT_ATOMS: atom_id res chain seq x y z
N LYS A 1 -11.81 -9.24 -21.65
CA LYS A 1 -11.85 -7.75 -21.50
C LYS A 1 -13.31 -7.36 -21.28
N ARG A 2 -13.60 -6.72 -20.13
CA ARG A 2 -14.93 -6.17 -19.85
C ARG A 2 -15.05 -4.81 -20.53
N ASN A 3 -16.02 -4.59 -21.39
CA ASN A 3 -16.28 -3.29 -22.07
C ASN A 3 -16.94 -2.31 -21.06
N LEU A 4 -16.18 -1.86 -20.06
CA LEU A 4 -16.66 -0.90 -19.08
C LEU A 4 -16.47 0.52 -19.67
N ARG A 5 -17.60 1.26 -19.80
CA ARG A 5 -17.59 2.65 -20.34
C ARG A 5 -17.51 3.72 -19.24
N ASN A 6 -17.66 3.32 -17.98
CA ASN A 6 -17.71 4.20 -16.80
C ASN A 6 -16.40 4.24 -16.02
N ILE A 7 -15.30 3.70 -16.57
CA ILE A 7 -13.97 3.71 -15.95
C ILE A 7 -13.01 4.45 -16.86
N LYS A 8 -12.23 5.37 -16.26
CA LYS A 8 -11.10 6.05 -16.89
C LYS A 8 -9.85 5.77 -16.07
N ALA A 9 -8.84 5.14 -16.66
CA ALA A 9 -7.53 4.97 -16.07
C ALA A 9 -6.66 6.20 -16.42
N ILE A 10 -6.01 6.77 -15.41
CA ILE A 10 -5.08 7.90 -15.56
C ILE A 10 -3.77 7.48 -14.87
N LYS A 11 -2.65 7.51 -15.60
CA LYS A 11 -1.32 7.33 -15.00
C LYS A 11 -0.83 8.70 -14.55
N MET A 12 -0.61 8.86 -13.25
CA MET A 12 -0.21 10.13 -12.65
C MET A 12 0.60 9.87 -11.36
N ASP A 13 1.57 10.72 -11.08
CA ASP A 13 2.19 10.79 -9.77
C ASP A 13 1.20 11.46 -8.80
N VAL A 14 0.96 10.81 -7.65
CA VAL A 14 0.03 11.32 -6.64
C VAL A 14 0.45 12.68 -6.06
N ASN A 15 1.75 12.99 -6.08
CA ASN A 15 2.26 14.30 -5.66
C ASN A 15 1.83 15.45 -6.60
N ASN A 16 1.49 15.10 -7.83
CA ASN A 16 1.02 16.04 -8.85
C ASN A 16 -0.48 15.88 -9.12
N LEU A 17 -1.21 15.29 -8.18
CA LEU A 17 -2.63 15.01 -8.33
C LEU A 17 -3.42 16.33 -8.43
N ASN A 18 -3.86 16.64 -9.63
CA ASN A 18 -4.69 17.79 -9.93
C ASN A 18 -5.83 17.35 -10.87
N LEU A 19 -7.06 17.38 -10.36
CA LEU A 19 -8.26 17.00 -11.12
C LEU A 19 -9.30 18.12 -10.97
N ASP A 20 -9.93 18.50 -12.08
CA ASP A 20 -10.92 19.60 -12.14
C ASP A 20 -12.31 19.17 -11.62
N LYS A 21 -12.37 18.23 -10.69
CA LYS A 21 -13.65 17.78 -10.12
C LYS A 21 -13.47 17.21 -8.72
N GLN A 22 -14.55 17.28 -7.96
CA GLN A 22 -14.64 16.65 -6.64
C GLN A 22 -15.38 15.31 -6.72
N PHE A 23 -15.12 14.46 -5.74
CA PHE A 23 -15.64 13.10 -5.64
C PHE A 23 -16.42 12.90 -4.37
N ASP A 24 -17.46 12.07 -4.44
CA ASP A 24 -18.23 11.63 -3.27
C ASP A 24 -17.43 10.62 -2.44
N ARG A 25 -16.58 9.83 -3.12
CA ARG A 25 -15.75 8.79 -2.49
C ARG A 25 -14.38 8.74 -3.15
N ILE A 26 -13.35 8.71 -2.32
CA ILE A 26 -11.97 8.45 -2.71
C ILE A 26 -11.52 7.17 -2.00
N VAL A 27 -10.84 6.29 -2.72
CA VAL A 27 -10.35 5.02 -2.19
C VAL A 27 -8.86 4.91 -2.50
N SER A 28 -8.05 4.64 -1.49
CA SER A 28 -6.63 4.33 -1.61
C SER A 28 -6.37 2.93 -1.06
N ILE A 29 -5.67 2.10 -1.84
CA ILE A 29 -5.36 0.72 -1.49
C ILE A 29 -3.89 0.47 -1.78
N GLU A 30 -3.11 0.08 -0.77
CA GLU A 30 -1.68 -0.27 -0.87
C GLU A 30 -0.87 0.84 -1.61
N MET A 31 -0.99 2.09 -1.15
CA MET A 31 -0.31 3.23 -1.74
C MET A 31 0.39 4.10 -0.69
N PHE A 32 -0.23 4.37 0.45
CA PHE A 32 0.30 5.30 1.44
C PHE A 32 1.62 4.83 2.06
N GLU A 33 1.88 3.53 2.11
CA GLU A 33 3.16 2.95 2.53
C GLU A 33 4.36 3.35 1.66
N HIS A 34 4.09 3.81 0.44
CA HIS A 34 5.10 4.32 -0.48
C HIS A 34 5.32 5.83 -0.38
N LEU A 35 4.60 6.50 0.52
CA LEU A 35 4.63 7.94 0.73
C LEU A 35 5.21 8.29 2.09
N ARG A 36 5.72 9.53 2.24
CA ARG A 36 6.17 10.10 3.51
C ARG A 36 5.53 11.44 3.80
N ASN A 37 4.93 12.07 2.82
CA ASN A 37 4.34 13.42 2.86
C ASN A 37 2.83 13.38 3.13
N TYR A 38 2.40 12.64 4.14
CA TYR A 38 0.99 12.39 4.47
C TYR A 38 0.18 13.68 4.58
N LYS A 39 0.69 14.69 5.27
CA LYS A 39 0.03 15.98 5.40
C LYS A 39 -0.35 16.60 4.05
N SER A 40 0.62 16.70 3.13
CA SER A 40 0.39 17.28 1.80
C SER A 40 -0.60 16.47 0.97
N ILE A 41 -0.49 15.13 1.02
CA ILE A 41 -1.39 14.25 0.25
C ILE A 41 -2.81 14.30 0.82
N LEU A 42 -2.98 14.26 2.14
CA LEU A 42 -4.30 14.35 2.78
C LEU A 42 -4.97 15.70 2.49
N SER A 43 -4.21 16.80 2.49
CA SER A 43 -4.73 18.13 2.08
C SER A 43 -5.20 18.14 0.62
N SER A 44 -4.42 17.55 -0.29
CA SER A 44 -4.82 17.42 -1.70
C SER A 44 -6.09 16.57 -1.86
N LEU A 45 -6.19 15.47 -1.11
CA LEU A 45 -7.38 14.61 -1.13
C LEU A 45 -8.60 15.29 -0.52
N ASN A 46 -8.41 16.11 0.53
CA ASN A 46 -9.48 16.94 1.09
C ASN A 46 -10.06 17.91 0.05
N TYR A 47 -9.19 18.57 -0.73
CA TYR A 47 -9.63 19.46 -1.81
C TYR A 47 -10.47 18.71 -2.87
N LEU A 48 -10.11 17.46 -3.17
CA LEU A 48 -10.82 16.62 -4.14
C LEU A 48 -12.09 15.95 -3.60
N LEU A 49 -12.32 15.97 -2.29
CA LEU A 49 -13.55 15.47 -1.70
C LEU A 49 -14.64 16.55 -1.70
N LYS A 50 -15.88 16.14 -2.00
CA LYS A 50 -17.08 16.96 -1.69
C LYS A 50 -17.27 17.07 -0.17
N ASP A 51 -18.06 18.04 0.27
CA ASP A 51 -18.25 18.31 1.71
C ASP A 51 -18.76 17.09 2.50
N ASN A 52 -19.66 16.29 1.92
CA ASN A 52 -20.13 15.03 2.51
C ASN A 52 -19.41 13.79 1.97
N GLY A 53 -18.23 13.99 1.36
CA GLY A 53 -17.41 12.92 0.81
C GLY A 53 -16.68 12.13 1.90
N ASN A 54 -16.25 10.92 1.56
CA ASN A 54 -15.41 10.13 2.45
C ASN A 54 -14.17 9.62 1.70
N LEU A 55 -13.02 9.62 2.40
CA LEU A 55 -11.81 8.94 1.96
C LEU A 55 -11.70 7.60 2.70
N PHE A 56 -11.46 6.53 1.96
CA PHE A 56 -11.14 5.22 2.51
C PHE A 56 -9.68 4.89 2.20
N ILE A 57 -8.92 4.50 3.22
CA ILE A 57 -7.53 4.03 3.08
C ILE A 57 -7.44 2.60 3.59
N HIS A 58 -6.88 1.72 2.75
CA HIS A 58 -6.41 0.39 3.10
C HIS A 58 -4.88 0.39 3.02
N ILE A 59 -4.22 0.05 4.12
CA ILE A 59 -2.76 0.05 4.22
C ILE A 59 -2.32 -1.03 5.21
N PHE A 60 -1.19 -1.70 4.93
CA PHE A 60 -0.57 -2.51 5.95
C PHE A 60 0.14 -1.63 7.00
N CYS A 61 0.25 -2.12 8.21
CA CYS A 61 0.89 -1.40 9.29
C CYS A 61 1.53 -2.34 10.32
N ASN A 62 2.44 -1.78 11.11
CA ASN A 62 2.86 -2.36 12.38
C ASN A 62 1.90 -1.92 13.49
N LYS A 63 1.76 -2.75 14.51
CA LYS A 63 0.90 -2.48 15.67
C LYS A 63 1.23 -1.17 16.40
N GLU A 64 2.52 -0.85 16.57
CA GLU A 64 2.98 0.20 17.48
C GLU A 64 4.00 1.16 16.86
N ILE A 65 4.88 0.68 15.98
CA ILE A 65 6.04 1.45 15.52
C ILE A 65 5.92 1.89 14.07
N THR A 66 6.42 3.10 13.83
CA THR A 66 6.63 3.65 12.49
C THR A 66 8.14 3.69 12.22
N TYR A 67 8.57 3.25 11.03
CA TYR A 67 9.95 3.40 10.59
C TYR A 67 10.06 3.61 9.08
N LEU A 68 11.10 4.36 8.69
CA LEU A 68 11.37 4.66 7.29
C LEU A 68 12.04 3.46 6.60
N TYR A 69 11.67 3.19 5.36
CA TYR A 69 12.38 2.25 4.53
C TYR A 69 13.62 2.93 3.92
N GLU A 70 14.77 2.70 4.56
CA GLU A 70 16.08 3.22 4.18
C GLU A 70 17.08 2.09 4.08
N VAL A 71 17.96 2.15 3.07
CA VAL A 71 19.04 1.18 2.91
C VAL A 71 20.22 1.65 3.75
N ARG A 72 20.48 0.99 4.87
CA ARG A 72 21.58 1.28 5.80
C ARG A 72 22.68 0.22 5.72
N HIS A 73 22.32 -1.00 5.33
CA HIS A 73 23.25 -2.14 5.17
C HIS A 73 22.76 -3.08 4.06
N ASP A 74 23.61 -4.03 3.70
CA ASP A 74 23.31 -5.01 2.64
C ASP A 74 22.13 -5.94 2.97
N LEU A 75 21.79 -6.07 4.26
CA LEU A 75 20.65 -6.86 4.72
C LEU A 75 19.29 -6.18 4.48
N ASP A 76 19.27 -4.87 4.19
CA ASP A 76 18.04 -4.11 3.90
C ASP A 76 17.51 -4.41 2.49
N TRP A 77 17.54 -5.69 2.15
CA TRP A 77 17.24 -6.20 0.82
C TRP A 77 15.82 -5.85 0.38
N MET A 78 14.83 -6.02 1.26
CA MET A 78 13.42 -5.77 0.96
C MET A 78 13.16 -4.28 0.68
N THR A 79 13.78 -3.42 1.48
CA THR A 79 13.78 -1.97 1.27
C THR A 79 14.38 -1.61 -0.08
N LYS A 80 15.60 -2.15 -0.37
CA LYS A 80 16.35 -1.81 -1.58
C LYS A 80 15.59 -2.11 -2.87
N TYR A 81 14.84 -3.21 -2.91
CA TYR A 81 14.23 -3.70 -4.15
C TYR A 81 12.72 -3.45 -4.26
N PHE A 82 12.01 -3.19 -3.15
CA PHE A 82 10.55 -3.11 -3.15
C PHE A 82 9.97 -1.87 -2.45
N PHE A 83 10.63 -1.33 -1.42
CA PHE A 83 10.04 -0.28 -0.57
C PHE A 83 10.87 0.98 -0.42
N LEU A 84 11.90 1.17 -1.25
CA LEU A 84 12.78 2.33 -1.13
C LEU A 84 11.99 3.65 -1.17
N GLY A 85 12.23 4.49 -0.17
CA GLY A 85 11.56 5.78 -0.04
C GLY A 85 10.19 5.74 0.64
N GLY A 86 9.68 4.56 0.94
CA GLY A 86 8.43 4.37 1.69
C GLY A 86 8.63 4.34 3.21
N ILE A 87 7.60 3.87 3.89
CA ILE A 87 7.50 3.81 5.36
C ILE A 87 6.72 2.56 5.77
N MET A 88 7.13 1.91 6.88
CA MET A 88 6.23 1.06 7.64
C MET A 88 5.41 1.96 8.57
N PRO A 89 4.12 2.14 8.34
CA PRO A 89 3.30 2.97 9.22
C PRO A 89 2.93 2.19 10.49
N SER A 90 2.81 2.91 11.61
CA SER A 90 2.09 2.39 12.77
C SER A 90 0.58 2.44 12.54
N LYS A 91 -0.15 1.66 13.30
CA LYS A 91 -1.61 1.63 13.27
C LYS A 91 -2.25 3.01 13.52
N ASP A 92 -1.63 3.86 14.29
CA ASP A 92 -2.12 5.18 14.67
C ASP A 92 -1.56 6.33 13.83
N ILE A 93 -0.80 6.04 12.77
CA ILE A 93 -0.07 7.03 11.98
C ILE A 93 -0.96 8.22 11.54
N PHE A 94 -2.22 7.97 11.19
CA PHE A 94 -3.10 9.02 10.67
C PHE A 94 -3.60 9.99 11.73
N THR A 95 -3.57 9.64 13.01
CA THR A 95 -3.95 10.56 14.10
C THR A 95 -3.00 11.76 14.26
N TYR A 96 -1.83 11.68 13.63
CA TYR A 96 -0.85 12.78 13.58
C TYR A 96 -1.10 13.78 12.44
N PHE A 97 -2.14 13.58 11.60
CA PHE A 97 -2.40 14.35 10.38
C PHE A 97 -3.88 14.70 10.22
N GLU A 98 -4.55 15.11 11.30
CA GLU A 98 -6.00 15.37 11.33
C GLU A 98 -6.38 16.84 11.07
N GLU A 99 -5.53 17.63 10.40
CA GLU A 99 -5.83 19.03 10.13
C GLU A 99 -6.99 19.22 9.14
N ASP A 100 -7.02 18.46 8.06
CA ASP A 100 -8.01 18.60 6.97
C ASP A 100 -9.04 17.46 6.95
N LEU A 101 -8.61 16.27 7.33
CA LEU A 101 -9.40 15.03 7.33
C LEU A 101 -9.22 14.31 8.65
N VAL A 102 -10.31 13.93 9.29
CA VAL A 102 -10.31 13.22 10.56
C VAL A 102 -10.73 11.77 10.37
N VAL A 103 -10.12 10.86 11.13
CA VAL A 103 -10.48 9.44 11.13
C VAL A 103 -11.82 9.24 11.82
N LYS A 104 -12.88 9.04 11.03
CA LYS A 104 -14.22 8.73 11.52
C LYS A 104 -14.35 7.31 12.06
N LYS A 105 -13.67 6.37 11.42
CA LYS A 105 -13.72 4.95 11.79
C LYS A 105 -12.44 4.25 11.35
N GLN A 106 -11.93 3.38 12.23
CA GLN A 106 -10.82 2.49 11.96
C GLN A 106 -11.17 1.05 12.32
N TRP A 107 -10.67 0.08 11.55
CA TRP A 107 -10.75 -1.34 11.88
C TRP A 107 -9.61 -2.12 11.26
N ASP A 108 -9.17 -3.16 11.97
CA ASP A 108 -8.01 -3.96 11.59
C ASP A 108 -8.45 -5.29 10.99
N VAL A 109 -7.69 -5.74 10.00
CA VAL A 109 -7.81 -7.06 9.39
C VAL A 109 -6.57 -7.84 9.78
N ASN A 110 -6.76 -8.90 10.58
CA ASN A 110 -5.65 -9.68 11.14
C ASN A 110 -4.66 -10.15 10.04
N GLY A 111 -3.38 -10.01 10.32
CA GLY A 111 -2.29 -10.30 9.39
C GLY A 111 -2.28 -11.71 8.80
N ILE A 112 -2.88 -12.70 9.50
CA ILE A 112 -3.01 -14.07 8.99
C ILE A 112 -3.72 -14.10 7.62
N HIS A 113 -4.64 -13.16 7.34
CA HIS A 113 -5.28 -13.07 6.02
C HIS A 113 -4.26 -12.70 4.94
N TYR A 114 -3.39 -11.73 5.23
CA TYR A 114 -2.33 -11.32 4.29
C TYR A 114 -1.24 -12.40 4.16
N SER A 115 -0.87 -13.06 5.26
CA SER A 115 0.02 -14.22 5.23
C SER A 115 -0.50 -15.31 4.29
N LYS A 116 -1.78 -15.70 4.40
CA LYS A 116 -2.42 -16.68 3.50
C LYS A 116 -2.46 -16.19 2.06
N THR A 117 -2.72 -14.92 1.83
CA THR A 117 -2.71 -14.32 0.48
C THR A 117 -1.31 -14.38 -0.12
N SER A 118 -0.28 -14.02 0.64
CA SER A 118 1.13 -14.07 0.22
C SER A 118 1.55 -15.50 -0.14
N LYS A 119 1.12 -16.48 0.66
CA LYS A 119 1.30 -17.90 0.33
C LYS A 119 0.65 -18.29 -0.99
N GLY A 120 -0.61 -17.88 -1.22
CA GLY A 120 -1.30 -18.14 -2.49
C GLY A 120 -0.61 -17.46 -3.68
N TRP A 121 -0.07 -16.25 -3.51
CA TRP A 121 0.75 -15.60 -4.54
C TRP A 121 2.04 -16.35 -4.82
N LEU A 122 2.71 -16.85 -3.77
CA LEU A 122 3.92 -17.66 -3.91
C LEU A 122 3.65 -18.97 -4.68
N GLU A 123 2.57 -19.67 -4.37
CA GLU A 123 2.15 -20.89 -5.07
C GLU A 123 1.88 -20.59 -6.56
N ASN A 124 1.16 -19.51 -6.87
CA ASN A 124 0.93 -19.05 -8.23
C ASN A 124 2.22 -18.64 -8.95
N HIS A 125 3.14 -18.01 -8.24
CA HIS A 125 4.46 -17.61 -8.74
C HIS A 125 5.27 -18.84 -9.19
N TYR A 126 5.30 -19.90 -8.40
CA TYR A 126 5.94 -21.15 -8.80
C TYR A 126 5.26 -21.82 -9.99
N LYS A 127 3.93 -21.88 -9.96
CA LYS A 127 3.12 -22.53 -11.01
C LYS A 127 3.31 -21.87 -12.37
N ASN A 128 3.42 -20.54 -12.40
CA ASN A 128 3.51 -19.77 -13.65
C ASN A 128 4.95 -19.29 -13.94
N LYS A 129 5.97 -19.99 -13.45
CA LYS A 129 7.38 -19.59 -13.57
C LYS A 129 7.80 -19.22 -14.98
N LYS A 130 7.40 -20.01 -15.98
CA LYS A 130 7.82 -19.79 -17.38
C LYS A 130 7.25 -18.49 -17.90
N GLU A 131 5.96 -18.25 -17.72
CA GLU A 131 5.26 -17.04 -18.17
C GLU A 131 5.79 -15.79 -17.46
N ILE A 132 6.06 -15.88 -16.14
CA ILE A 132 6.62 -14.78 -15.38
C ILE A 132 8.02 -14.41 -15.87
N ILE A 133 8.87 -15.40 -16.14
CA ILE A 133 10.21 -15.16 -16.68
C ILE A 133 10.15 -14.51 -18.07
N GLU A 134 9.21 -14.90 -18.93
CA GLU A 134 9.05 -14.25 -20.25
C GLU A 134 8.64 -12.77 -20.09
N VAL A 135 7.70 -12.47 -19.21
CA VAL A 135 7.33 -11.07 -18.89
C VAL A 135 8.54 -10.29 -18.32
N PHE A 136 9.33 -10.91 -17.45
CA PHE A 136 10.47 -10.24 -16.82
C PHE A 136 11.61 -9.93 -17.81
N LYS A 137 11.76 -10.69 -18.89
CA LYS A 137 12.73 -10.40 -19.96
C LYS A 137 12.49 -9.03 -20.62
N GLU A 138 11.26 -8.56 -20.64
CA GLU A 138 10.91 -7.26 -21.21
C GLU A 138 11.25 -6.08 -20.29
N HIS A 139 11.50 -6.34 -19.01
CA HIS A 139 11.57 -5.28 -17.98
C HIS A 139 12.82 -5.32 -17.11
N TYR A 140 13.57 -6.44 -17.10
CA TYR A 140 14.72 -6.63 -16.21
C TYR A 140 15.90 -7.27 -16.94
N ASP A 141 17.12 -6.82 -16.65
CA ASP A 141 18.34 -7.37 -17.21
C ASP A 141 18.57 -8.85 -16.84
N ASP A 142 18.18 -9.25 -15.62
CA ASP A 142 18.23 -10.64 -15.16
C ASP A 142 16.86 -11.11 -14.65
N PRO A 143 16.05 -11.70 -15.54
CA PRO A 143 14.71 -12.18 -15.18
C PRO A 143 14.70 -13.30 -14.14
N VAL A 144 15.77 -14.11 -14.07
CA VAL A 144 15.85 -15.22 -13.09
C VAL A 144 16.15 -14.68 -11.69
N ILE A 145 17.02 -13.70 -11.57
CA ILE A 145 17.28 -13.01 -10.30
C ILE A 145 16.00 -12.35 -9.80
N TRP A 146 15.26 -11.65 -10.68
CA TRP A 146 14.01 -11.00 -10.29
C TRP A 146 12.91 -12.00 -9.93
N PHE A 147 12.82 -13.14 -10.62
CA PHE A 147 11.93 -14.22 -10.22
C PHE A 147 12.23 -14.68 -8.77
N ASN A 148 13.50 -14.86 -8.42
CA ASN A 148 13.91 -15.25 -7.07
C ASN A 148 13.68 -14.13 -6.04
N ARG A 149 13.87 -12.84 -6.42
CA ARG A 149 13.55 -11.70 -5.55
C ARG A 149 12.07 -11.68 -5.17
N TRP A 150 11.16 -11.83 -6.13
CA TRP A 150 9.73 -11.91 -5.86
C TRP A 150 9.35 -13.14 -5.03
N ARG A 151 10.01 -14.26 -5.25
CA ARG A 151 9.84 -15.45 -4.41
C ARG A 151 10.16 -15.18 -2.95
N ILE A 152 11.31 -14.57 -2.67
CA ILE A 152 11.74 -14.23 -1.31
C ILE A 152 10.80 -13.17 -0.72
N PHE A 153 10.35 -12.18 -1.52
CA PHE A 153 9.40 -11.18 -1.11
C PHE A 153 8.10 -11.81 -0.58
N PHE A 154 7.49 -12.73 -1.33
CA PHE A 154 6.25 -13.39 -0.89
C PHE A 154 6.47 -14.24 0.36
N LEU A 155 7.59 -14.97 0.46
CA LEU A 155 7.96 -15.71 1.67
C LEU A 155 8.11 -14.79 2.89
N THR A 156 8.78 -13.67 2.72
CA THR A 156 8.97 -12.68 3.79
C THR A 156 7.63 -12.11 4.25
N CYS A 157 6.75 -11.74 3.32
CA CYS A 157 5.41 -11.26 3.65
C CYS A 157 4.57 -12.34 4.36
N GLU A 158 4.63 -13.60 3.91
CA GLU A 158 3.95 -14.72 4.57
C GLU A 158 4.36 -14.82 6.05
N VAL A 159 5.67 -14.75 6.33
CA VAL A 159 6.21 -14.84 7.69
C VAL A 159 5.86 -13.61 8.53
N PHE A 160 6.10 -12.40 8.02
CA PHE A 160 5.86 -11.17 8.77
C PHE A 160 4.41 -11.00 9.18
N PHE A 161 3.49 -11.21 8.26
CA PHE A 161 2.07 -11.11 8.56
C PHE A 161 1.52 -12.25 9.43
N ALA A 162 2.28 -13.35 9.60
CA ALA A 162 1.95 -14.41 10.56
C ALA A 162 2.49 -14.14 11.98
N MET A 163 3.42 -13.19 12.16
CA MET A 163 4.05 -12.90 13.45
C MET A 163 2.99 -12.56 14.50
N ASN A 164 3.23 -13.04 15.73
CA ASN A 164 2.32 -12.85 16.85
C ASN A 164 0.85 -13.21 16.50
N LYS A 165 0.64 -14.32 15.75
CA LYS A 165 -0.68 -14.77 15.26
C LYS A 165 -1.41 -13.70 14.44
N GLY A 166 -0.66 -12.90 13.67
CA GLY A 166 -1.17 -11.82 12.82
C GLY A 166 -1.52 -10.54 13.56
N ASN A 167 -1.01 -10.35 14.79
CA ASN A 167 -1.28 -9.14 15.59
C ASN A 167 -0.10 -8.18 15.63
N GLU A 168 1.02 -8.49 14.99
CA GLU A 168 2.20 -7.62 14.90
C GLU A 168 2.18 -6.74 13.67
N TYR A 169 1.99 -7.37 12.51
CA TYR A 169 1.80 -6.74 11.22
C TYR A 169 0.46 -7.17 10.63
N PHE A 170 -0.34 -6.21 10.22
CA PHE A 170 -1.69 -6.46 9.73
C PHE A 170 -2.12 -5.34 8.77
N VAL A 171 -3.31 -5.43 8.23
CA VAL A 171 -3.91 -4.35 7.43
C VAL A 171 -4.85 -3.56 8.31
N SER A 172 -4.75 -2.23 8.26
CA SER A 172 -5.73 -1.35 8.88
C SER A 172 -6.50 -0.59 7.81
N HIS A 173 -7.79 -0.44 8.04
CA HIS A 173 -8.70 0.33 7.23
C HIS A 173 -9.09 1.60 7.97
N TYR A 174 -9.08 2.71 7.27
CA TYR A 174 -9.46 4.01 7.80
C TYR A 174 -10.54 4.63 6.92
N LEU A 175 -11.59 5.09 7.53
CA LEU A 175 -12.61 5.92 6.90
C LEU A 175 -12.47 7.33 7.45
N PHE A 176 -12.24 8.27 6.55
CA PHE A 176 -12.11 9.69 6.89
C PHE A 176 -13.31 10.49 6.44
N GLU A 177 -13.55 11.57 7.15
CA GLU A 177 -14.44 12.67 6.75
C GLU A 177 -13.70 14.00 6.89
N LYS A 178 -14.22 15.06 6.25
CA LYS A 178 -13.66 16.41 6.42
C LYS A 178 -13.81 16.87 7.87
N THR A 179 -12.81 17.60 8.37
CA THR A 179 -12.97 18.33 9.63
C THR A 179 -14.10 19.36 9.46
N ASN A 180 -15.01 19.41 10.41
CA ASN A 180 -16.00 20.47 10.46
C ASN A 180 -15.26 21.77 10.83
N SER A 181 -14.98 22.62 9.85
CA SER A 181 -14.47 23.97 10.04
C SER A 181 -15.55 24.92 10.55
#